data_936141460d2760e71978d25b19ba14e7
#
_entry.id   936141460d2760e71978d25b19ba14e7
#
_cell.length_a   1.000
_cell.length_b   1.000
_cell.length_c   1.000
_cell.angle_alpha   90.00
_cell.angle_beta   90.00
_cell.angle_gamma   90.00
#
_symmetry.space_group_name_H-M   'P 1'
#
loop_
_entity.id
_entity.type
_entity.pdbx_description
1 polymer ?
#
loop_
_entity_poly.entity_id
_entity_poly.type
_entity_poly.pdbx_seq_one_letter_code
_entity_poly.pdbx_strand_id
1 'polypeptide(L)'
;MRGDSRRVVWRLLGLTRPMAGVMLLAIACGVLGFCCATFLPVVATRFALDALAGSLPPMGAVAGALVGLAVARGALHYAEQTCNHYIAFKLLAHVRDLVFGKLRELAPAKLAGHDRGSLVSTITSDVELLEVFFAHTISPVSIAVVMAVVMTAFLAGISPKVALVALVGYLCVGVGMPLLGAHLSADAGRVTRAQAGRLSGIVLDSLRGLSQVLQFGAGDARMGLIDDESRRLSDAQGRLSSASSTVAAASGALIMLFSLAVMFLGGSLVVSGEMTVDGMAIATVAVMGSFGPFVALANLGTTLQGTIASGARILAILDEEPAVAEVTDGEDIEFSGTSAHGVGFSYGGEEVLDNVSLEVPQGKVVGIEGRSGSGKSTLCRLFMRFWDVDRGSIALSGTRVDVINTRSLRASEGLVEQDTFLFHGSIRDNLLVARPDATQEKIEAACRAASVRDFIVGLPKGYDTMVGELGDTLSGGERQRLGLARAFLHDAPFLILDEPTSNLDSLNEGVVLRSIARLHGSRTVLLVSHRPSTMAVADQTYSMDSGRVS
;
A
#
# COMPACT_ATOMS: atom_id res chain seq x y z
N MET A 1 -20.24 -11.23 3.21
CA MET A 1 -18.83 -11.68 3.21
C MET A 1 -18.44 -12.61 2.05
N ARG A 2 -19.15 -13.71 1.70
CA ARG A 2 -18.73 -14.61 0.58
C ARG A 2 -18.84 -13.98 -0.82
N GLY A 3 -19.78 -13.08 -1.07
CA GLY A 3 -19.92 -12.39 -2.37
C GLY A 3 -18.82 -11.37 -2.64
N ASP A 4 -18.37 -10.71 -1.59
CA ASP A 4 -17.33 -9.66 -1.64
C ASP A 4 -15.95 -10.24 -1.96
N SER A 5 -15.59 -11.36 -1.34
CA SER A 5 -14.31 -12.04 -1.59
C SER A 5 -14.15 -12.50 -3.04
N ARG A 6 -15.23 -12.99 -3.67
CA ARG A 6 -15.19 -13.38 -5.10
C ARG A 6 -14.93 -12.18 -6.00
N ARG A 7 -15.59 -11.05 -5.74
CA ARG A 7 -15.38 -9.81 -6.51
C ARG A 7 -13.93 -9.31 -6.38
N VAL A 8 -13.38 -9.35 -5.17
CA VAL A 8 -11.97 -8.99 -4.92
C VAL A 8 -11.03 -9.88 -5.74
N VAL A 9 -11.20 -11.22 -5.68
CA VAL A 9 -10.36 -12.17 -6.42
C VAL A 9 -10.43 -11.91 -7.93
N TRP A 10 -11.62 -11.72 -8.50
CA TRP A 10 -11.76 -11.44 -9.93
C TRP A 10 -11.10 -10.13 -10.37
N ARG A 11 -11.18 -9.09 -9.53
CA ARG A 11 -10.51 -7.82 -9.81
C ARG A 11 -9.01 -7.93 -9.73
N LEU A 12 -8.47 -8.63 -8.73
CA LEU A 12 -7.03 -8.91 -8.62
C LEU A 12 -6.53 -9.74 -9.81
N LEU A 13 -7.29 -10.74 -10.26
CA LEU A 13 -7.00 -11.47 -11.49
C LEU A 13 -6.99 -10.56 -12.73
N GLY A 14 -7.86 -9.55 -12.77
CA GLY A 14 -7.86 -8.55 -13.84
C GLY A 14 -6.54 -7.79 -13.97
N LEU A 15 -5.86 -7.54 -12.86
CA LEU A 15 -4.55 -6.85 -12.84
C LEU A 15 -3.42 -7.69 -13.46
N THR A 16 -3.59 -9.02 -13.56
CA THR A 16 -2.54 -9.89 -14.14
C THR A 16 -2.55 -9.93 -15.67
N ARG A 17 -3.56 -9.38 -16.34
CA ARG A 17 -3.69 -9.41 -17.82
C ARG A 17 -2.42 -8.99 -18.58
N PRO A 18 -1.69 -7.92 -18.18
CA PRO A 18 -0.46 -7.53 -18.89
C PRO A 18 0.66 -8.57 -18.81
N MET A 19 0.61 -9.47 -17.82
CA MET A 19 1.63 -10.51 -17.55
C MET A 19 1.17 -11.91 -17.98
N ALA A 20 0.05 -12.05 -18.68
CA ALA A 20 -0.56 -13.35 -19.05
C ALA A 20 0.42 -14.27 -19.80
N GLY A 21 1.25 -13.74 -20.70
CA GLY A 21 2.24 -14.53 -21.43
C GLY A 21 3.30 -15.16 -20.54
N VAL A 22 3.83 -14.38 -19.58
CA VAL A 22 4.83 -14.89 -18.61
C VAL A 22 4.16 -15.87 -17.64
N MET A 23 2.90 -15.66 -17.28
CA MET A 23 2.14 -16.57 -16.42
C MET A 23 1.90 -17.91 -17.11
N LEU A 24 1.56 -17.93 -18.40
CA LEU A 24 1.43 -19.17 -19.17
C LEU A 24 2.77 -19.93 -19.23
N LEU A 25 3.88 -19.21 -19.41
CA LEU A 25 5.22 -19.81 -19.38
C LEU A 25 5.52 -20.42 -18.01
N ALA A 26 5.22 -19.73 -16.92
CA ALA A 26 5.39 -20.23 -15.55
C ALA A 26 4.59 -21.51 -15.33
N ILE A 27 3.31 -21.52 -15.74
CA ILE A 27 2.46 -22.71 -15.64
C ILE A 27 3.00 -23.88 -16.47
N ALA A 28 3.44 -23.63 -17.71
CA ALA A 28 4.03 -24.67 -18.57
C ALA A 28 5.30 -25.26 -17.96
N CYS A 29 6.23 -24.40 -17.49
CA CYS A 29 7.44 -24.84 -16.79
C CYS A 29 7.12 -25.64 -15.52
N GLY A 30 6.13 -25.20 -14.74
CA GLY A 30 5.69 -25.90 -13.52
C GLY A 30 5.11 -27.28 -13.83
N VAL A 31 4.19 -27.38 -14.80
CA VAL A 31 3.60 -28.66 -15.22
C VAL A 31 4.68 -29.63 -15.72
N LEU A 32 5.54 -29.19 -16.65
CA LEU A 32 6.63 -30.02 -17.17
C LEU A 32 7.61 -30.41 -16.05
N GLY A 33 7.92 -29.49 -15.13
CA GLY A 33 8.77 -29.76 -14.00
C GLY A 33 8.18 -30.81 -13.03
N PHE A 34 6.88 -30.74 -12.74
CA PHE A 34 6.21 -31.76 -11.91
C PHE A 34 6.05 -33.09 -12.64
N CYS A 35 5.85 -33.08 -13.97
CA CYS A 35 5.93 -34.30 -14.77
C CYS A 35 7.31 -34.95 -14.63
N CYS A 36 8.42 -34.21 -14.81
CA CYS A 36 9.76 -34.74 -14.61
C CYS A 36 9.94 -35.33 -13.20
N ALA A 37 9.48 -34.66 -12.16
CA ALA A 37 9.57 -35.14 -10.78
C ALA A 37 8.80 -36.45 -10.56
N THR A 38 7.58 -36.55 -11.12
CA THR A 38 6.71 -37.72 -10.97
C THR A 38 7.20 -38.90 -11.82
N PHE A 39 7.65 -38.67 -13.06
CA PHE A 39 8.06 -39.74 -13.94
C PHE A 39 9.51 -40.23 -13.69
N LEU A 40 10.35 -39.46 -12.99
CA LEU A 40 11.69 -39.92 -12.62
C LEU A 40 11.64 -41.25 -11.80
N PRO A 41 10.94 -41.36 -10.67
CA PRO A 41 10.80 -42.61 -9.93
C PRO A 41 10.02 -43.69 -10.73
N VAL A 42 9.08 -43.30 -11.59
CA VAL A 42 8.36 -44.24 -12.47
C VAL A 42 9.31 -44.92 -13.45
N VAL A 43 10.21 -44.17 -14.11
CA VAL A 43 11.22 -44.72 -15.01
C VAL A 43 12.19 -45.64 -14.27
N ALA A 44 12.62 -45.25 -13.06
CA ALA A 44 13.46 -46.09 -12.21
C ALA A 44 12.75 -47.39 -11.81
N THR A 45 11.46 -47.35 -11.48
CA THR A 45 10.65 -48.53 -11.16
C THR A 45 10.50 -49.43 -12.38
N ARG A 46 10.22 -48.86 -13.55
CA ARG A 46 10.13 -49.64 -14.80
C ARG A 46 11.44 -50.37 -15.10
N PHE A 47 12.59 -49.67 -14.96
CA PHE A 47 13.91 -50.30 -15.13
C PHE A 47 14.15 -51.46 -14.16
N ALA A 48 13.76 -51.27 -12.87
CA ALA A 48 13.89 -52.36 -11.87
C ALA A 48 13.02 -53.58 -12.20
N LEU A 49 11.82 -53.38 -12.74
CA LEU A 49 10.92 -54.44 -13.17
C LEU A 49 11.49 -55.19 -14.42
N ASP A 50 12.01 -54.45 -15.40
CA ASP A 50 12.63 -55.04 -16.57
C ASP A 50 13.89 -55.88 -16.20
N ALA A 51 14.68 -55.39 -15.21
CA ALA A 51 15.82 -56.10 -14.68
C ALA A 51 15.41 -57.43 -13.97
N LEU A 52 14.34 -57.40 -13.20
CA LEU A 52 13.79 -58.59 -12.54
C LEU A 52 13.23 -59.61 -13.55
N ALA A 53 12.71 -59.12 -14.67
CA ALA A 53 12.23 -59.96 -15.79
C ALA A 53 13.36 -60.52 -16.66
N GLY A 54 14.62 -60.20 -16.35
CA GLY A 54 15.81 -60.64 -17.13
C GLY A 54 16.02 -59.88 -18.43
N SER A 55 15.31 -58.81 -18.69
CA SER A 55 15.43 -57.94 -19.87
C SER A 55 16.06 -56.61 -19.49
N LEU A 56 17.39 -56.55 -19.44
CA LEU A 56 18.11 -55.31 -19.09
C LEU A 56 18.19 -54.37 -20.28
N PRO A 57 17.55 -53.17 -20.21
CA PRO A 57 17.78 -52.13 -21.19
C PRO A 57 19.22 -51.57 -21.07
N PRO A 58 19.75 -50.87 -22.11
CA PRO A 58 21.09 -50.29 -22.04
C PRO A 58 21.24 -49.35 -20.83
N MET A 59 22.10 -49.70 -19.88
CA MET A 59 22.34 -48.94 -18.64
C MET A 59 22.61 -47.45 -18.89
N GLY A 60 23.38 -47.12 -19.95
CA GLY A 60 23.66 -45.73 -20.33
C GLY A 60 22.42 -44.93 -20.75
N ALA A 61 21.47 -45.56 -21.42
CA ALA A 61 20.22 -44.92 -21.82
C ALA A 61 19.33 -44.60 -20.60
N VAL A 62 19.21 -45.55 -19.67
CA VAL A 62 18.44 -45.36 -18.43
C VAL A 62 19.08 -44.29 -17.55
N ALA A 63 20.38 -44.36 -17.33
CA ALA A 63 21.11 -43.35 -16.55
C ALA A 63 20.98 -41.96 -17.22
N GLY A 64 21.12 -41.88 -18.55
CA GLY A 64 20.90 -40.65 -19.29
C GLY A 64 19.50 -40.08 -19.15
N ALA A 65 18.45 -40.93 -19.19
CA ALA A 65 17.06 -40.51 -18.99
C ALA A 65 16.82 -39.99 -17.56
N LEU A 66 17.31 -40.70 -16.54
CA LEU A 66 17.16 -40.29 -15.15
C LEU A 66 17.89 -38.96 -14.86
N VAL A 67 19.13 -38.84 -15.31
CA VAL A 67 19.91 -37.59 -15.18
C VAL A 67 19.24 -36.46 -15.96
N GLY A 68 18.77 -36.73 -17.19
CA GLY A 68 18.05 -35.75 -18.01
C GLY A 68 16.79 -35.24 -17.33
N LEU A 69 15.96 -36.14 -16.76
CA LEU A 69 14.76 -35.77 -16.02
C LEU A 69 15.09 -34.94 -14.75
N ALA A 70 16.15 -35.33 -14.01
CA ALA A 70 16.58 -34.63 -12.82
C ALA A 70 17.07 -33.20 -13.14
N VAL A 71 17.91 -33.05 -14.17
CA VAL A 71 18.40 -31.73 -14.63
C VAL A 71 17.23 -30.86 -15.16
N ALA A 72 16.37 -31.46 -16.01
CA ALA A 72 15.18 -30.78 -16.52
C ALA A 72 14.27 -30.32 -15.40
N ARG A 73 14.02 -31.15 -14.38
CA ARG A 73 13.24 -30.77 -13.18
C ARG A 73 13.83 -29.55 -12.50
N GLY A 74 15.15 -29.52 -12.27
CA GLY A 74 15.83 -28.38 -11.63
C GLY A 74 15.72 -27.10 -12.47
N ALA A 75 16.02 -27.19 -13.76
CA ALA A 75 15.96 -26.06 -14.69
C ALA A 75 14.53 -25.48 -14.82
N LEU A 76 13.53 -26.37 -15.02
CA LEU A 76 12.12 -25.98 -15.15
C LEU A 76 11.57 -25.38 -13.86
N HIS A 77 11.93 -25.92 -12.70
CA HIS A 77 11.53 -25.35 -11.42
C HIS A 77 12.14 -23.97 -11.20
N TYR A 78 13.42 -23.80 -11.53
CA TYR A 78 14.06 -22.49 -11.48
C TYR A 78 13.35 -21.48 -12.40
N ALA A 79 13.05 -21.87 -13.64
CA ALA A 79 12.35 -21.02 -14.61
C ALA A 79 10.94 -20.66 -14.11
N GLU A 80 10.18 -21.63 -13.58
CA GLU A 80 8.87 -21.41 -12.95
C GLU A 80 8.94 -20.38 -11.84
N GLN A 81 9.85 -20.56 -10.86
CA GLN A 81 9.99 -19.64 -9.73
C GLN A 81 10.42 -18.24 -10.18
N THR A 82 11.37 -18.16 -11.11
CA THR A 82 11.82 -16.88 -11.68
C THR A 82 10.66 -16.13 -12.36
N CYS A 83 9.84 -16.82 -13.15
CA CYS A 83 8.66 -16.21 -13.78
C CYS A 83 7.63 -15.76 -12.74
N ASN A 84 7.34 -16.58 -11.72
CA ASN A 84 6.37 -16.25 -10.67
C ASN A 84 6.79 -15.02 -9.88
N HIS A 85 8.04 -14.92 -9.44
CA HIS A 85 8.54 -13.73 -8.73
C HIS A 85 8.64 -12.51 -9.63
N TYR A 86 9.06 -12.66 -10.90
CA TYR A 86 9.04 -11.56 -11.86
C TYR A 86 7.65 -10.96 -12.02
N ILE A 87 6.62 -11.81 -12.19
CA ILE A 87 5.22 -11.38 -12.28
C ILE A 87 4.82 -10.64 -11.00
N ALA A 88 5.11 -11.23 -9.83
CA ALA A 88 4.74 -10.64 -8.55
C ALA A 88 5.35 -9.26 -8.37
N PHE A 89 6.66 -9.11 -8.51
CA PHE A 89 7.33 -7.82 -8.31
C PHE A 89 6.89 -6.76 -9.31
N LYS A 90 6.65 -7.15 -10.58
CA LYS A 90 6.14 -6.23 -11.59
C LYS A 90 4.73 -5.75 -11.28
N LEU A 91 3.86 -6.66 -10.81
CA LEU A 91 2.48 -6.32 -10.41
C LEU A 91 2.45 -5.52 -9.11
N LEU A 92 3.31 -5.83 -8.12
CA LEU A 92 3.41 -5.03 -6.89
C LEU A 92 3.82 -3.59 -7.18
N ALA A 93 4.81 -3.39 -8.07
CA ALA A 93 5.19 -2.04 -8.52
C ALA A 93 4.00 -1.32 -9.17
N HIS A 94 3.30 -2.00 -10.10
CA HIS A 94 2.13 -1.43 -10.76
C HIS A 94 0.98 -1.08 -9.78
N VAL A 95 0.71 -1.95 -8.81
CA VAL A 95 -0.30 -1.67 -7.77
C VAL A 95 0.10 -0.47 -6.91
N ARG A 96 1.40 -0.35 -6.54
CA ARG A 96 1.90 0.83 -5.82
C ARG A 96 1.70 2.12 -6.61
N ASP A 97 2.00 2.10 -7.91
CA ASP A 97 1.78 3.26 -8.79
C ASP A 97 0.31 3.66 -8.87
N LEU A 98 -0.60 2.68 -9.02
CA LEU A 98 -2.05 2.93 -9.04
C LEU A 98 -2.54 3.51 -7.70
N VAL A 99 -2.14 2.92 -6.57
CA VAL A 99 -2.54 3.40 -5.24
C VAL A 99 -1.98 4.81 -4.99
N PHE A 100 -0.71 5.06 -5.31
CA PHE A 100 -0.12 6.38 -5.14
C PHE A 100 -0.78 7.43 -6.04
N GLY A 101 -1.06 7.09 -7.30
CA GLY A 101 -1.83 7.93 -8.21
C GLY A 101 -3.19 8.29 -7.62
N LYS A 102 -3.91 7.28 -7.09
CA LYS A 102 -5.23 7.48 -6.48
C LYS A 102 -5.18 8.32 -5.21
N LEU A 103 -4.20 8.09 -4.34
CA LEU A 103 -4.03 8.91 -3.13
C LEU A 103 -3.75 10.39 -3.48
N ARG A 104 -3.03 10.66 -4.57
CA ARG A 104 -2.82 12.03 -5.05
C ARG A 104 -4.13 12.69 -5.50
N GLU A 105 -5.04 11.94 -6.14
CA GLU A 105 -6.38 12.42 -6.51
C GLU A 105 -7.28 12.67 -5.29
N LEU A 106 -7.15 11.83 -4.26
CA LEU A 106 -7.95 11.91 -3.03
C LEU A 106 -7.47 13.01 -2.08
N ALA A 107 -6.21 13.45 -2.21
CA ALA A 107 -5.62 14.48 -1.36
C ALA A 107 -6.15 15.88 -1.71
N PRO A 108 -6.22 16.79 -0.69
CA PRO A 108 -6.04 16.51 0.73
C PRO A 108 -7.33 16.08 1.44
N ALA A 109 -8.50 16.32 0.84
CA ALA A 109 -9.81 16.23 1.49
C ALA A 109 -10.10 14.85 2.09
N LYS A 110 -9.99 13.80 1.29
CA LYS A 110 -10.28 12.42 1.74
C LYS A 110 -9.21 11.84 2.67
N LEU A 111 -7.99 12.41 2.63
CA LEU A 111 -6.90 11.97 3.50
C LEU A 111 -6.89 12.71 4.85
N ALA A 112 -7.59 13.84 4.95
CA ALA A 112 -7.78 14.56 6.21
C ALA A 112 -8.59 13.68 7.18
N GLY A 113 -8.01 13.37 8.35
CA GLY A 113 -8.64 12.50 9.34
C GLY A 113 -8.32 11.01 9.21
N HIS A 114 -7.68 10.55 8.13
CA HIS A 114 -7.13 9.20 8.06
C HIS A 114 -5.82 9.12 8.86
N ASP A 115 -5.65 8.00 9.57
CA ASP A 115 -4.37 7.72 10.22
C ASP A 115 -3.29 7.48 9.14
N ARG A 116 -2.31 8.39 9.10
CA ARG A 116 -1.18 8.34 8.16
C ARG A 116 -0.42 7.01 8.25
N GLY A 117 -0.29 6.45 9.46
CA GLY A 117 0.33 5.14 9.67
C GLY A 117 -0.44 4.01 8.99
N SER A 118 -1.77 4.05 9.01
CA SER A 118 -2.62 3.09 8.33
C SER A 118 -2.46 3.15 6.80
N LEU A 119 -2.39 4.35 6.22
CA LEU A 119 -2.16 4.53 4.78
C LEU A 119 -0.78 4.00 4.35
N VAL A 120 0.27 4.33 5.10
CA VAL A 120 1.62 3.80 4.84
C VAL A 120 1.63 2.27 4.93
N SER A 121 0.99 1.69 5.96
CA SER A 121 0.86 0.23 6.09
C SER A 121 0.13 -0.40 4.89
N THR A 122 -0.90 0.26 4.36
CA THR A 122 -1.62 -0.25 3.17
C THR A 122 -0.73 -0.22 1.92
N ILE A 123 0.03 0.85 1.70
CA ILE A 123 0.93 0.98 0.53
C ILE A 123 2.11 0.01 0.60
N THR A 124 2.60 -0.30 1.81
CA THR A 124 3.73 -1.20 2.02
C THR A 124 3.27 -2.63 2.26
N SER A 125 2.83 -2.91 3.48
CA SER A 125 2.55 -4.28 3.94
C SER A 125 1.37 -4.94 3.24
N ASP A 126 0.27 -4.21 2.95
CA ASP A 126 -0.87 -4.81 2.25
C ASP A 126 -0.55 -5.11 0.79
N VAL A 127 0.21 -4.23 0.14
CA VAL A 127 0.67 -4.48 -1.23
C VAL A 127 1.61 -5.69 -1.26
N GLU A 128 2.58 -5.81 -0.32
CA GLU A 128 3.47 -6.96 -0.22
C GLU A 128 2.71 -8.28 -0.03
N LEU A 129 1.63 -8.29 0.77
CA LEU A 129 0.80 -9.49 0.93
C LEU A 129 0.15 -9.96 -0.37
N LEU A 130 -0.01 -9.10 -1.39
CA LEU A 130 -0.49 -9.52 -2.70
C LEU A 130 0.53 -10.39 -3.47
N GLU A 131 1.81 -10.41 -3.08
CA GLU A 131 2.79 -11.34 -3.64
C GLU A 131 2.31 -12.78 -3.51
N VAL A 132 1.76 -13.15 -2.35
CA VAL A 132 1.21 -14.48 -2.10
C VAL A 132 0.11 -14.83 -3.11
N PHE A 133 -0.71 -13.86 -3.50
CA PHE A 133 -1.75 -14.09 -4.51
C PHE A 133 -1.14 -14.28 -5.90
N PHE A 134 -0.25 -13.41 -6.32
CA PHE A 134 0.28 -13.42 -7.68
C PHE A 134 1.29 -14.55 -7.93
N ALA A 135 2.24 -14.77 -7.01
CA ALA A 135 3.27 -15.79 -7.17
C ALA A 135 2.86 -17.16 -6.68
N HIS A 136 2.11 -17.25 -5.57
CA HIS A 136 1.88 -18.50 -4.86
C HIS A 136 0.45 -19.01 -4.92
N THR A 137 -0.49 -18.32 -5.60
CA THR A 137 -1.87 -18.80 -5.73
C THR A 137 -2.23 -19.13 -7.17
N ILE A 138 -2.06 -18.19 -8.11
CA ILE A 138 -2.59 -18.34 -9.48
C ILE A 138 -1.87 -19.48 -10.21
N SER A 139 -0.53 -19.43 -10.28
CA SER A 139 0.28 -20.43 -10.97
C SER A 139 0.17 -21.81 -10.31
N PRO A 140 0.34 -21.99 -8.99
CA PRO A 140 0.18 -23.30 -8.35
C PRO A 140 -1.21 -23.92 -8.50
N VAL A 141 -2.29 -23.12 -8.43
CA VAL A 141 -3.66 -23.64 -8.67
C VAL A 141 -3.79 -24.15 -10.10
N SER A 142 -3.32 -23.38 -11.09
CA SER A 142 -3.38 -23.79 -12.49
C SER A 142 -2.54 -25.04 -12.75
N ILE A 143 -1.33 -25.11 -12.19
CA ILE A 143 -0.44 -26.29 -12.29
C ILE A 143 -1.11 -27.51 -11.67
N ALA A 144 -1.72 -27.40 -10.48
CA ALA A 144 -2.38 -28.51 -9.81
C ALA A 144 -3.59 -29.04 -10.62
N VAL A 145 -4.39 -28.15 -11.23
CA VAL A 145 -5.52 -28.54 -12.09
C VAL A 145 -5.02 -29.30 -13.31
N VAL A 146 -3.99 -28.79 -14.02
CA VAL A 146 -3.44 -29.45 -15.19
C VAL A 146 -2.81 -30.79 -14.80
N MET A 147 -2.05 -30.84 -13.70
CA MET A 147 -1.45 -32.10 -13.21
C MET A 147 -2.50 -33.12 -12.77
N ALA A 148 -3.63 -32.70 -12.17
CA ALA A 148 -4.74 -33.60 -11.88
C ALA A 148 -5.28 -34.28 -13.16
N VAL A 149 -5.45 -33.51 -14.23
CA VAL A 149 -5.91 -34.05 -15.53
C VAL A 149 -4.86 -35.00 -16.12
N VAL A 150 -3.59 -34.57 -16.20
CA VAL A 150 -2.49 -35.36 -16.77
C VAL A 150 -2.32 -36.68 -16.03
N MET A 151 -2.27 -36.65 -14.70
CA MET A 151 -2.04 -37.85 -13.89
C MET A 151 -3.25 -38.78 -13.87
N THR A 152 -4.48 -38.23 -13.83
CA THR A 152 -5.69 -39.05 -13.93
C THR A 152 -5.76 -39.73 -15.30
N ALA A 153 -5.45 -39.05 -16.40
CA ALA A 153 -5.40 -39.64 -17.74
C ALA A 153 -4.32 -40.74 -17.85
N PHE A 154 -3.12 -40.50 -17.31
CA PHE A 154 -2.04 -41.49 -17.27
C PHE A 154 -2.45 -42.77 -16.50
N LEU A 155 -3.02 -42.58 -15.29
CA LEU A 155 -3.48 -43.68 -14.45
C LEU A 155 -4.67 -44.44 -15.06
N ALA A 156 -5.59 -43.73 -15.76
CA ALA A 156 -6.71 -44.34 -16.47
C ALA A 156 -6.27 -45.26 -17.61
N GLY A 157 -5.13 -44.95 -18.24
CA GLY A 157 -4.47 -45.85 -19.22
C GLY A 157 -3.96 -47.16 -18.60
N ILE A 158 -3.73 -47.20 -17.28
CA ILE A 158 -3.34 -48.41 -16.55
C ILE A 158 -4.59 -49.11 -16.00
N SER A 159 -5.42 -48.38 -15.23
CA SER A 159 -6.69 -48.84 -14.69
C SER A 159 -7.61 -47.66 -14.31
N PRO A 160 -8.85 -47.59 -14.88
CA PRO A 160 -9.80 -46.53 -14.54
C PRO A 160 -10.19 -46.53 -13.04
N LYS A 161 -10.19 -47.69 -12.38
CA LYS A 161 -10.50 -47.81 -10.94
C LYS A 161 -9.42 -47.13 -10.09
N VAL A 162 -8.14 -47.33 -10.46
CA VAL A 162 -6.99 -46.68 -9.81
C VAL A 162 -7.00 -45.16 -10.05
N ALA A 163 -7.29 -44.75 -11.27
CA ALA A 163 -7.39 -43.32 -11.63
C ALA A 163 -8.46 -42.61 -10.80
N LEU A 164 -9.62 -43.26 -10.56
CA LEU A 164 -10.68 -42.69 -9.72
C LEU A 164 -10.24 -42.49 -8.26
N VAL A 165 -9.54 -43.47 -7.66
CA VAL A 165 -9.01 -43.36 -6.31
C VAL A 165 -7.99 -42.22 -6.21
N ALA A 166 -7.07 -42.11 -7.18
CA ALA A 166 -6.10 -41.03 -7.24
C ALA A 166 -6.77 -39.65 -7.39
N LEU A 167 -7.78 -39.54 -8.25
CA LEU A 167 -8.56 -38.27 -8.42
C LEU A 167 -9.22 -37.83 -7.12
N VAL A 168 -9.84 -38.77 -6.37
CA VAL A 168 -10.40 -38.46 -5.05
C VAL A 168 -9.30 -37.99 -4.10
N GLY A 169 -8.12 -38.62 -4.11
CA GLY A 169 -6.96 -38.19 -3.33
C GLY A 169 -6.52 -36.76 -3.68
N TYR A 170 -6.43 -36.42 -4.97
CA TYR A 170 -6.09 -35.08 -5.43
C TYR A 170 -7.12 -34.04 -4.97
N LEU A 171 -8.41 -34.35 -5.00
CA LEU A 171 -9.46 -33.46 -4.51
C LEU A 171 -9.41 -33.33 -2.97
N CYS A 172 -9.18 -34.41 -2.24
CA CYS A 172 -9.05 -34.35 -0.77
C CYS A 172 -7.86 -33.46 -0.36
N VAL A 173 -6.69 -33.65 -0.97
CA VAL A 173 -5.50 -32.89 -0.60
C VAL A 173 -5.52 -31.48 -1.23
N GLY A 174 -5.90 -31.34 -2.49
CA GLY A 174 -5.84 -30.05 -3.21
C GLY A 174 -7.01 -29.09 -2.90
N VAL A 175 -8.15 -29.59 -2.44
CA VAL A 175 -9.32 -28.76 -2.12
C VAL A 175 -9.72 -28.94 -0.65
N GLY A 176 -9.81 -30.16 -0.16
CA GLY A 176 -10.24 -30.43 1.23
C GLY A 176 -9.29 -29.83 2.26
N MET A 177 -7.97 -30.01 2.09
CA MET A 177 -6.98 -29.52 3.04
C MET A 177 -6.85 -27.99 3.07
N PRO A 178 -6.84 -27.25 1.94
CA PRO A 178 -6.90 -25.78 1.97
C PRO A 178 -8.14 -25.24 2.68
N LEU A 179 -9.31 -25.85 2.48
CA LEU A 179 -10.56 -25.46 3.17
C LEU A 179 -10.49 -25.70 4.68
N LEU A 180 -9.93 -26.85 5.08
CA LEU A 180 -9.69 -27.16 6.50
C LEU A 180 -8.68 -26.17 7.11
N GLY A 181 -7.58 -25.90 6.43
CA GLY A 181 -6.56 -24.93 6.85
C GLY A 181 -7.12 -23.54 7.01
N ALA A 182 -7.92 -23.07 6.05
CA ALA A 182 -8.60 -21.79 6.13
C ALA A 182 -9.56 -21.71 7.33
N HIS A 183 -10.27 -22.80 7.65
CA HIS A 183 -11.17 -22.84 8.81
C HIS A 183 -10.41 -22.83 10.14
N LEU A 184 -9.37 -23.65 10.27
CA LEU A 184 -8.57 -23.75 11.50
C LEU A 184 -7.74 -22.50 11.81
N SER A 185 -7.25 -21.80 10.77
CA SER A 185 -6.36 -20.65 10.93
C SER A 185 -7.05 -19.28 10.93
N ALA A 186 -8.34 -19.20 10.55
CA ALA A 186 -9.06 -17.94 10.39
C ALA A 186 -8.99 -17.03 11.62
N ASP A 187 -9.35 -17.56 12.79
CA ASP A 187 -9.33 -16.82 14.06
C ASP A 187 -7.91 -16.65 14.60
N ALA A 188 -7.07 -17.68 14.55
CA ALA A 188 -5.69 -17.62 15.00
C ALA A 188 -4.88 -16.55 14.25
N GLY A 189 -5.00 -16.48 12.92
CA GLY A 189 -4.32 -15.48 12.10
C GLY A 189 -4.79 -14.04 12.39
N ARG A 190 -6.09 -13.84 12.66
CA ARG A 190 -6.63 -12.53 13.04
C ARG A 190 -6.10 -12.09 14.40
N VAL A 191 -6.12 -12.98 15.39
CA VAL A 191 -5.61 -12.71 16.75
C VAL A 191 -4.12 -12.40 16.71
N THR A 192 -3.32 -13.19 15.98
CA THR A 192 -1.86 -12.97 15.86
C THR A 192 -1.55 -11.58 15.28
N ARG A 193 -2.24 -11.16 14.21
CA ARG A 193 -2.05 -9.80 13.64
C ARG A 193 -2.46 -8.69 14.60
N ALA A 194 -3.56 -8.85 15.33
CA ALA A 194 -3.99 -7.88 16.33
C ALA A 194 -2.98 -7.75 17.48
N GLN A 195 -2.42 -8.86 17.96
CA GLN A 195 -1.40 -8.85 19.01
C GLN A 195 -0.07 -8.25 18.53
N ALA A 196 0.35 -8.57 17.30
CA ALA A 196 1.53 -7.95 16.69
C ALA A 196 1.38 -6.43 16.58
N GLY A 197 0.20 -5.94 16.15
CA GLY A 197 -0.09 -4.52 16.10
C GLY A 197 -0.06 -3.84 17.48
N ARG A 198 -0.62 -4.49 18.52
CA ARG A 198 -0.58 -3.98 19.90
C ARG A 198 0.85 -3.89 20.43
N LEU A 199 1.63 -4.93 20.26
CA LEU A 199 3.04 -4.94 20.68
C LEU A 199 3.83 -3.83 19.98
N SER A 200 3.67 -3.70 18.66
CA SER A 200 4.32 -2.64 17.90
C SER A 200 3.91 -1.23 18.39
N GLY A 201 2.63 -1.03 18.71
CA GLY A 201 2.13 0.22 19.29
C GLY A 201 2.78 0.53 20.63
N ILE A 202 2.82 -0.44 21.56
CA ILE A 202 3.44 -0.25 22.90
C ILE A 202 4.94 0.05 22.78
N VAL A 203 5.66 -0.66 21.90
CA VAL A 203 7.10 -0.42 21.66
C VAL A 203 7.31 0.98 21.10
N LEU A 204 6.53 1.38 20.09
CA LEU A 204 6.63 2.71 19.49
C LEU A 204 6.32 3.82 20.49
N ASP A 205 5.26 3.68 21.29
CA ASP A 205 4.92 4.64 22.35
C ASP A 205 6.01 4.73 23.41
N SER A 206 6.62 3.60 23.78
CA SER A 206 7.72 3.56 24.75
C SER A 206 8.98 4.26 24.21
N LEU A 207 9.27 4.11 22.91
CA LEU A 207 10.38 4.79 22.26
C LEU A 207 10.14 6.30 22.11
N ARG A 208 8.93 6.70 21.70
CA ARG A 208 8.57 8.13 21.59
C ARG A 208 8.54 8.82 22.95
N GLY A 209 8.08 8.12 23.98
CA GLY A 209 8.02 8.59 25.35
C GLY A 209 9.25 8.26 26.20
N LEU A 210 10.40 7.89 25.60
CA LEU A 210 11.57 7.39 26.33
C LEU A 210 12.10 8.38 27.39
N SER A 211 12.09 9.66 27.09
CA SER A 211 12.48 10.71 28.05
C SER A 211 11.57 10.72 29.28
N GLN A 212 10.26 10.56 29.09
CA GLN A 212 9.29 10.48 30.19
C GLN A 212 9.44 9.17 30.98
N VAL A 213 9.67 8.06 30.29
CA VAL A 213 9.92 6.77 30.93
C VAL A 213 11.13 6.84 31.85
N LEU A 214 12.21 7.48 31.39
CA LEU A 214 13.44 7.68 32.19
C LEU A 214 13.22 8.69 33.31
N GLN A 215 12.58 9.83 33.04
CA GLN A 215 12.31 10.87 34.03
C GLN A 215 11.51 10.36 35.22
N PHE A 216 10.50 9.52 34.97
CA PHE A 216 9.61 8.99 36.02
C PHE A 216 10.03 7.60 36.54
N GLY A 217 11.17 7.06 36.11
CA GLY A 217 11.65 5.74 36.55
C GLY A 217 10.71 4.59 36.18
N ALA A 218 9.95 4.75 35.07
CA ALA A 218 8.91 3.78 34.65
C ALA A 218 9.45 2.65 33.75
N GLY A 219 10.78 2.44 33.68
CA GLY A 219 11.44 1.47 32.80
C GLY A 219 10.94 0.05 33.01
N ASP A 220 10.95 -0.42 34.27
CA ASP A 220 10.54 -1.78 34.62
C ASP A 220 9.04 -2.04 34.30
N ALA A 221 8.18 -1.05 34.58
CA ALA A 221 6.76 -1.15 34.27
C ALA A 221 6.51 -1.25 32.76
N ARG A 222 7.25 -0.46 31.94
CA ARG A 222 7.14 -0.52 30.47
C ARG A 222 7.68 -1.82 29.92
N MET A 223 8.81 -2.30 30.45
CA MET A 223 9.36 -3.60 30.06
C MET A 223 8.39 -4.74 30.40
N GLY A 224 7.74 -4.70 31.57
CA GLY A 224 6.72 -5.67 31.94
C GLY A 224 5.54 -5.71 30.95
N LEU A 225 5.07 -4.53 30.49
CA LEU A 225 4.01 -4.47 29.47
C LEU A 225 4.45 -5.06 28.12
N ILE A 226 5.69 -4.80 27.71
CA ILE A 226 6.26 -5.35 26.47
C ILE A 226 6.38 -6.87 26.58
N ASP A 227 6.86 -7.38 27.71
CA ASP A 227 7.00 -8.81 27.97
C ASP A 227 5.64 -9.53 27.96
N ASP A 228 4.62 -8.95 28.60
CA ASP A 228 3.28 -9.53 28.64
C ASP A 228 2.64 -9.60 27.25
N GLU A 229 2.73 -8.53 26.46
CA GLU A 229 2.19 -8.55 25.08
C GLU A 229 3.03 -9.43 24.16
N SER A 230 4.35 -9.53 24.37
CA SER A 230 5.22 -10.45 23.65
C SER A 230 4.84 -11.92 23.92
N ARG A 231 4.54 -12.28 25.17
CA ARG A 231 4.03 -13.62 25.51
C ARG A 231 2.69 -13.91 24.85
N ARG A 232 1.75 -12.95 24.89
CA ARG A 232 0.45 -13.10 24.21
C ARG A 232 0.60 -13.30 22.70
N LEU A 233 1.53 -12.55 22.07
CA LEU A 233 1.85 -12.73 20.66
C LEU A 233 2.45 -14.11 20.39
N SER A 234 3.39 -14.58 21.24
CA SER A 234 3.99 -15.92 21.14
C SER A 234 2.94 -17.02 21.23
N ASP A 235 2.00 -16.92 22.17
CA ASP A 235 0.90 -17.87 22.33
C ASP A 235 -0.04 -17.88 21.10
N ALA A 236 -0.32 -16.71 20.53
CA ALA A 236 -1.13 -16.59 19.33
C ALA A 236 -0.41 -17.20 18.11
N GLN A 237 0.89 -16.94 17.95
CA GLN A 237 1.73 -17.54 16.91
C GLN A 237 1.82 -19.06 17.07
N GLY A 238 1.94 -19.57 18.31
CA GLY A 238 1.93 -21.01 18.63
C GLY A 238 0.64 -21.69 18.15
N ARG A 239 -0.52 -21.06 18.39
CA ARG A 239 -1.82 -21.57 17.89
C ARG A 239 -1.90 -21.58 16.36
N LEU A 240 -1.44 -20.53 15.71
CA LEU A 240 -1.42 -20.44 14.23
C LEU A 240 -0.49 -21.50 13.64
N SER A 241 0.71 -21.67 14.22
CA SER A 241 1.69 -22.69 13.82
C SER A 241 1.13 -24.10 14.01
N SER A 242 0.45 -24.37 15.14
CA SER A 242 -0.21 -25.65 15.40
C SER A 242 -1.29 -25.98 14.35
N ALA A 243 -2.10 -24.98 13.94
CA ALA A 243 -3.08 -25.15 12.86
C ALA A 243 -2.40 -25.53 11.54
N SER A 244 -1.32 -24.84 11.16
CA SER A 244 -0.56 -25.15 9.95
C SER A 244 0.10 -26.52 10.00
N SER A 245 0.69 -26.89 11.14
CA SER A 245 1.30 -28.21 11.34
C SER A 245 0.27 -29.34 11.30
N THR A 246 -0.95 -29.11 11.81
CA THR A 246 -2.06 -30.08 11.73
C THR A 246 -2.46 -30.32 10.28
N VAL A 247 -2.57 -29.25 9.47
CA VAL A 247 -2.87 -29.37 8.02
C VAL A 247 -1.76 -30.14 7.29
N ALA A 248 -0.49 -29.86 7.59
CA ALA A 248 0.64 -30.55 6.97
C ALA A 248 0.67 -32.04 7.34
N ALA A 249 0.48 -32.38 8.63
CA ALA A 249 0.42 -33.76 9.10
C ALA A 249 -0.76 -34.53 8.48
N ALA A 250 -1.95 -33.93 8.47
CA ALA A 250 -3.14 -34.53 7.85
C ALA A 250 -2.97 -34.72 6.33
N SER A 251 -2.35 -33.76 5.63
CA SER A 251 -2.03 -33.90 4.21
C SER A 251 -1.06 -35.07 3.96
N GLY A 252 0.01 -35.20 4.75
CA GLY A 252 0.94 -36.31 4.66
C GLY A 252 0.27 -37.67 4.93
N ALA A 253 -0.60 -37.74 5.95
CA ALA A 253 -1.37 -38.95 6.27
C ALA A 253 -2.33 -39.33 5.12
N LEU A 254 -3.04 -38.38 4.55
CA LEU A 254 -3.92 -38.60 3.39
C LEU A 254 -3.15 -39.11 2.17
N ILE A 255 -2.00 -38.52 1.85
CA ILE A 255 -1.16 -38.95 0.73
C ILE A 255 -0.74 -40.41 0.91
N MET A 256 -0.29 -40.76 2.12
CA MET A 256 0.09 -42.14 2.42
C MET A 256 -1.12 -43.10 2.34
N LEU A 257 -2.27 -42.69 2.87
CA LEU A 257 -3.51 -43.47 2.82
C LEU A 257 -3.94 -43.75 1.37
N PHE A 258 -3.98 -42.72 0.51
CA PHE A 258 -4.35 -42.89 -0.89
C PHE A 258 -3.30 -43.70 -1.67
N SER A 259 -2.03 -43.57 -1.36
CA SER A 259 -0.95 -44.39 -1.97
C SER A 259 -1.10 -45.86 -1.60
N LEU A 260 -1.38 -46.16 -0.32
CA LEU A 260 -1.67 -47.52 0.14
C LEU A 260 -2.97 -48.06 -0.46
N ALA A 261 -4.02 -47.24 -0.55
CA ALA A 261 -5.29 -47.63 -1.18
C ALA A 261 -5.08 -48.02 -2.65
N VAL A 262 -4.27 -47.26 -3.39
CA VAL A 262 -3.89 -47.60 -4.79
C VAL A 262 -3.11 -48.91 -4.85
N MET A 263 -2.17 -49.13 -3.92
CA MET A 263 -1.38 -50.35 -3.85
C MET A 263 -2.27 -51.57 -3.58
N PHE A 264 -3.15 -51.50 -2.57
CA PHE A 264 -4.05 -52.62 -2.21
C PHE A 264 -5.09 -52.89 -3.29
N LEU A 265 -5.69 -51.81 -3.86
CA LEU A 265 -6.61 -51.95 -4.99
C LEU A 265 -5.89 -52.57 -6.20
N GLY A 266 -4.69 -52.10 -6.52
CA GLY A 266 -3.84 -52.66 -7.58
C GLY A 266 -3.55 -54.15 -7.35
N GLY A 267 -3.20 -54.52 -6.12
CA GLY A 267 -3.01 -55.94 -5.74
C GLY A 267 -4.25 -56.81 -5.96
N SER A 268 -5.44 -56.28 -5.55
CA SER A 268 -6.71 -56.97 -5.83
C SER A 268 -6.98 -57.13 -7.36
N LEU A 269 -6.67 -56.10 -8.14
CA LEU A 269 -6.84 -56.13 -9.61
C LEU A 269 -5.83 -57.08 -10.28
N VAL A 270 -4.66 -57.25 -9.71
CA VAL A 270 -3.67 -58.26 -10.18
C VAL A 270 -4.19 -59.67 -9.93
N VAL A 271 -4.71 -59.95 -8.73
CA VAL A 271 -5.31 -61.24 -8.41
C VAL A 271 -6.53 -61.56 -9.28
N SER A 272 -7.35 -60.58 -9.64
CA SER A 272 -8.49 -60.75 -10.55
C SER A 272 -8.08 -60.83 -12.05
N GLY A 273 -6.81 -60.62 -12.39
CA GLY A 273 -6.32 -60.63 -13.76
C GLY A 273 -6.63 -59.36 -14.58
N GLU A 274 -7.19 -58.31 -13.93
CA GLU A 274 -7.52 -57.03 -14.57
C GLU A 274 -6.31 -56.11 -14.72
N MET A 275 -5.19 -56.40 -14.07
CA MET A 275 -3.99 -55.56 -14.04
C MET A 275 -2.72 -56.40 -13.92
N THR A 276 -1.62 -55.89 -14.47
CA THR A 276 -0.29 -56.55 -14.31
C THR A 276 0.41 -56.08 -13.02
N VAL A 277 1.34 -56.88 -12.51
CA VAL A 277 2.18 -56.48 -11.36
C VAL A 277 2.96 -55.19 -11.66
N ASP A 278 3.50 -55.09 -12.90
CA ASP A 278 4.19 -53.89 -13.37
C ASP A 278 3.29 -52.65 -13.32
N GLY A 279 2.05 -52.81 -13.78
CA GLY A 279 1.04 -51.73 -13.72
C GLY A 279 0.74 -51.27 -12.30
N MET A 280 0.60 -52.24 -11.36
CA MET A 280 0.42 -51.92 -9.95
C MET A 280 1.57 -51.13 -9.36
N ALA A 281 2.82 -51.60 -9.60
CA ALA A 281 4.03 -50.94 -9.10
C ALA A 281 4.15 -49.50 -9.66
N ILE A 282 4.02 -49.36 -10.99
CA ILE A 282 4.09 -48.07 -11.68
C ILE A 282 3.00 -47.11 -11.19
N ALA A 283 1.74 -47.58 -11.07
CA ALA A 283 0.64 -46.75 -10.61
C ALA A 283 0.85 -46.25 -9.16
N THR A 284 1.31 -47.15 -8.27
CA THR A 284 1.58 -46.80 -6.86
C THR A 284 2.67 -45.73 -6.75
N VAL A 285 3.79 -45.92 -7.46
CA VAL A 285 4.91 -44.96 -7.43
C VAL A 285 4.51 -43.62 -8.08
N ALA A 286 3.75 -43.68 -9.17
CA ALA A 286 3.27 -42.49 -9.85
C ALA A 286 2.34 -41.66 -8.94
N VAL A 287 1.41 -42.31 -8.23
CA VAL A 287 0.52 -41.62 -7.28
C VAL A 287 1.32 -41.02 -6.12
N MET A 288 2.28 -41.74 -5.54
CA MET A 288 3.13 -41.21 -4.47
C MET A 288 3.90 -39.95 -4.91
N GLY A 289 4.43 -39.93 -6.14
CA GLY A 289 5.20 -38.81 -6.66
C GLY A 289 4.38 -37.62 -7.17
N SER A 290 3.06 -37.78 -7.37
CA SER A 290 2.23 -36.77 -8.06
C SER A 290 1.57 -35.75 -7.13
N PHE A 291 1.63 -35.89 -5.81
CA PHE A 291 0.96 -35.00 -4.86
C PHE A 291 1.63 -33.64 -4.66
N GLY A 292 2.83 -33.41 -5.17
CA GLY A 292 3.58 -32.16 -4.97
C GLY A 292 2.77 -30.87 -5.21
N PRO A 293 2.11 -30.68 -6.38
CA PRO A 293 1.30 -29.51 -6.65
C PRO A 293 0.13 -29.33 -5.65
N PHE A 294 -0.49 -30.41 -5.18
CA PHE A 294 -1.63 -30.37 -4.27
C PHE A 294 -1.22 -30.03 -2.84
N VAL A 295 -0.02 -30.44 -2.41
CA VAL A 295 0.56 -30.01 -1.12
C VAL A 295 0.84 -28.51 -1.11
N ALA A 296 1.30 -27.95 -2.24
CA ALA A 296 1.47 -26.51 -2.35
C ALA A 296 0.14 -25.76 -2.13
N LEU A 297 -0.99 -26.28 -2.65
CA LEU A 297 -2.31 -25.71 -2.40
C LEU A 297 -2.76 -25.86 -0.96
N ALA A 298 -2.48 -26.98 -0.30
CA ALA A 298 -2.86 -27.20 1.11
C ALA A 298 -2.32 -26.10 2.03
N ASN A 299 -1.11 -25.60 1.76
CA ASN A 299 -0.45 -24.55 2.52
C ASN A 299 -1.04 -23.15 2.27
N LEU A 300 -1.73 -22.91 1.15
CA LEU A 300 -2.35 -21.62 0.83
C LEU A 300 -3.55 -21.30 1.74
N GLY A 301 -4.25 -22.28 2.24
CA GLY A 301 -5.46 -22.10 3.05
C GLY A 301 -5.26 -21.21 4.28
N THR A 302 -4.05 -21.17 4.83
CA THR A 302 -3.70 -20.39 6.03
C THR A 302 -3.37 -18.92 5.72
N THR A 303 -2.91 -18.59 4.53
CA THR A 303 -2.40 -17.25 4.14
C THR A 303 -3.37 -16.48 3.25
N LEU A 304 -4.13 -17.17 2.40
CA LEU A 304 -4.97 -16.57 1.35
C LEU A 304 -6.03 -15.61 1.90
N GLN A 305 -6.61 -15.87 3.08
CA GLN A 305 -7.59 -14.99 3.69
C GLN A 305 -7.02 -13.61 4.03
N GLY A 306 -5.78 -13.57 4.55
CA GLY A 306 -5.06 -12.32 4.81
C GLY A 306 -4.84 -11.52 3.54
N THR A 307 -4.39 -12.20 2.49
CA THR A 307 -4.14 -11.62 1.17
C THR A 307 -5.40 -11.03 0.54
N ILE A 308 -6.54 -11.74 0.62
CA ILE A 308 -7.84 -11.24 0.12
C ILE A 308 -8.28 -10.01 0.91
N ALA A 309 -8.09 -9.99 2.23
CA ALA A 309 -8.43 -8.84 3.06
C ALA A 309 -7.57 -7.61 2.71
N SER A 310 -6.26 -7.78 2.48
CA SER A 310 -5.36 -6.73 2.01
C SER A 310 -5.75 -6.22 0.63
N GLY A 311 -6.05 -7.13 -0.30
CA GLY A 311 -6.57 -6.78 -1.61
C GLY A 311 -7.88 -5.98 -1.55
N ALA A 312 -8.78 -6.32 -0.63
CA ALA A 312 -10.02 -5.56 -0.43
C ALA A 312 -9.75 -4.11 0.03
N ARG A 313 -8.80 -3.90 0.96
CA ARG A 313 -8.41 -2.55 1.40
C ARG A 313 -7.79 -1.72 0.27
N ILE A 314 -6.90 -2.32 -0.50
CA ILE A 314 -6.29 -1.67 -1.67
C ILE A 314 -7.35 -1.28 -2.70
N LEU A 315 -8.26 -2.20 -3.02
CA LEU A 315 -9.35 -1.93 -3.96
C LEU A 315 -10.32 -0.88 -3.43
N ALA A 316 -10.56 -0.81 -2.12
CA ALA A 316 -11.39 0.24 -1.51
C ALA A 316 -10.78 1.64 -1.74
N ILE A 317 -9.45 1.79 -1.59
CA ILE A 317 -8.76 3.05 -1.90
C ILE A 317 -8.90 3.38 -3.40
N LEU A 318 -8.71 2.40 -4.29
CA LEU A 318 -8.80 2.62 -5.73
C LEU A 318 -10.22 2.98 -6.20
N ASP A 319 -11.24 2.53 -5.48
CA ASP A 319 -12.66 2.79 -5.77
C ASP A 319 -13.18 4.07 -5.11
N GLU A 320 -12.42 4.68 -4.21
CA GLU A 320 -12.87 5.87 -3.50
C GLU A 320 -12.95 7.07 -4.45
N GLU A 321 -14.08 7.77 -4.41
CA GLU A 321 -14.28 8.97 -5.24
C GLU A 321 -13.60 10.18 -4.62
N PRO A 322 -12.86 11.00 -5.40
CA PRO A 322 -12.30 12.25 -4.94
C PRO A 322 -13.40 13.17 -4.40
N ALA A 323 -13.10 13.91 -3.33
CA ALA A 323 -14.03 14.92 -2.79
C ALA A 323 -14.16 16.14 -3.70
N VAL A 324 -13.11 16.40 -4.49
CA VAL A 324 -13.04 17.51 -5.46
C VAL A 324 -12.57 16.94 -6.78
N ALA A 325 -13.33 17.17 -7.84
CA ALA A 325 -12.95 16.75 -9.19
C ALA A 325 -11.87 17.68 -9.78
N GLU A 326 -10.86 17.09 -10.42
CA GLU A 326 -9.90 17.87 -11.23
C GLU A 326 -10.63 18.40 -12.47
N VAL A 327 -10.46 19.71 -12.75
CA VAL A 327 -11.01 20.38 -13.94
C VAL A 327 -9.88 20.58 -14.94
N THR A 328 -9.88 19.79 -16.02
CA THR A 328 -8.86 19.84 -17.07
C THR A 328 -9.25 20.77 -18.21
N ASP A 329 -10.56 20.83 -18.54
CA ASP A 329 -11.12 21.59 -19.66
C ASP A 329 -11.80 22.89 -19.19
N GLY A 330 -11.42 23.39 -18.00
CA GLY A 330 -11.94 24.61 -17.41
C GLY A 330 -11.31 25.88 -17.99
N GLU A 331 -11.83 27.02 -17.53
CA GLU A 331 -11.33 28.34 -17.93
C GLU A 331 -9.93 28.59 -17.34
N ASP A 332 -9.03 29.13 -18.17
CA ASP A 332 -7.80 29.75 -17.69
C ASP A 332 -8.11 31.18 -17.29
N ILE A 333 -7.58 31.62 -16.14
CA ILE A 333 -7.88 32.95 -15.61
C ILE A 333 -6.62 33.79 -15.45
N GLU A 334 -6.80 35.12 -15.65
CA GLU A 334 -5.86 36.13 -15.18
C GLU A 334 -6.39 36.70 -13.85
N PHE A 335 -5.56 36.69 -12.82
CA PHE A 335 -6.00 37.03 -11.47
C PHE A 335 -6.36 38.53 -11.34
N SER A 336 -7.57 38.83 -10.85
CA SER A 336 -8.06 40.19 -10.60
C SER A 336 -8.75 40.40 -9.24
N GLY A 337 -8.61 39.43 -8.35
CA GLY A 337 -9.21 39.43 -7.02
C GLY A 337 -9.96 38.13 -6.73
N THR A 338 -10.43 37.98 -5.50
CA THR A 338 -11.20 36.79 -5.08
C THR A 338 -12.31 37.15 -4.10
N SER A 339 -13.36 36.33 -4.05
CA SER A 339 -14.51 36.56 -3.18
C SER A 339 -15.14 35.25 -2.72
N ALA A 340 -15.77 35.31 -1.58
CA ALA A 340 -16.65 34.27 -1.04
C ALA A 340 -18.05 34.86 -0.86
N HIS A 341 -19.08 34.15 -1.32
CA HIS A 341 -20.47 34.62 -1.26
C HIS A 341 -21.36 33.55 -0.64
N GLY A 342 -21.90 33.84 0.56
CA GLY A 342 -22.85 32.98 1.25
C GLY A 342 -22.32 31.58 1.55
N VAL A 343 -21.02 31.44 1.78
CA VAL A 343 -20.35 30.13 1.92
C VAL A 343 -20.80 29.43 3.19
N GLY A 344 -21.35 28.23 3.02
CA GLY A 344 -21.59 27.26 4.09
C GLY A 344 -20.80 25.99 3.83
N PHE A 345 -20.24 25.40 4.90
CA PHE A 345 -19.43 24.19 4.81
C PHE A 345 -19.43 23.37 6.09
N SER A 346 -19.43 22.03 5.94
CA SER A 346 -19.35 21.06 7.04
C SER A 346 -18.35 19.94 6.77
N TYR A 347 -17.63 19.50 7.83
CA TYR A 347 -16.85 18.27 7.81
C TYR A 347 -17.72 17.12 8.33
N GLY A 348 -18.35 16.36 7.42
CA GLY A 348 -19.05 15.14 7.80
C GLY A 348 -20.26 15.31 8.73
N GLY A 349 -20.91 16.49 8.73
CA GLY A 349 -22.14 16.76 9.48
C GLY A 349 -22.02 17.86 10.54
N GLU A 350 -20.83 18.24 10.95
CA GLU A 350 -20.62 19.41 11.81
C GLU A 350 -20.43 20.66 10.94
N GLU A 351 -21.36 21.63 11.06
CA GLU A 351 -21.29 22.88 10.31
C GLU A 351 -20.19 23.77 10.88
N VAL A 352 -19.20 24.10 10.04
CA VAL A 352 -18.04 24.92 10.44
C VAL A 352 -18.15 26.33 9.92
N LEU A 353 -18.76 26.53 8.74
CA LEU A 353 -19.01 27.84 8.16
C LEU A 353 -20.50 27.98 7.83
N ASP A 354 -21.07 29.14 8.19
CA ASP A 354 -22.47 29.46 7.96
C ASP A 354 -22.60 30.88 7.37
N ASN A 355 -22.98 30.95 6.08
CA ASN A 355 -23.24 32.14 5.33
C ASN A 355 -22.09 33.18 5.33
N VAL A 356 -20.86 32.70 5.12
CA VAL A 356 -19.65 33.54 5.07
C VAL A 356 -19.57 34.28 3.75
N SER A 357 -19.45 35.63 3.82
CA SER A 357 -19.26 36.49 2.66
C SER A 357 -18.12 37.48 2.92
N LEU A 358 -17.15 37.54 1.99
CA LEU A 358 -16.05 38.50 2.02
C LEU A 358 -15.45 38.72 0.63
N GLU A 359 -14.77 39.84 0.45
CA GLU A 359 -14.07 40.20 -0.76
C GLU A 359 -12.59 40.45 -0.47
N VAL A 360 -11.73 39.99 -1.37
CA VAL A 360 -10.29 40.25 -1.34
C VAL A 360 -9.88 40.90 -2.65
N PRO A 361 -9.94 42.24 -2.72
CA PRO A 361 -9.63 42.99 -3.95
C PRO A 361 -8.17 42.81 -4.38
N GLN A 362 -7.91 42.90 -5.66
CA GLN A 362 -6.56 42.81 -6.22
C GLN A 362 -5.60 43.83 -5.59
N GLY A 363 -4.40 43.34 -5.23
CA GLY A 363 -3.34 44.17 -4.65
C GLY A 363 -3.55 44.58 -3.18
N LYS A 364 -4.61 44.09 -2.53
CA LYS A 364 -4.92 44.39 -1.14
C LYS A 364 -4.47 43.25 -0.21
N VAL A 365 -4.20 43.62 1.03
CA VAL A 365 -4.02 42.71 2.16
C VAL A 365 -5.29 42.73 2.99
N VAL A 366 -6.03 41.62 2.97
CA VAL A 366 -7.26 41.45 3.74
C VAL A 366 -7.00 40.51 4.92
N GLY A 367 -7.29 40.99 6.12
CA GLY A 367 -7.15 40.24 7.37
C GLY A 367 -8.42 39.50 7.76
N ILE A 368 -8.28 38.29 8.30
CA ILE A 368 -9.36 37.60 9.01
C ILE A 368 -8.90 37.36 10.44
N GLU A 369 -9.55 37.99 11.40
CA GLU A 369 -9.30 37.76 12.83
C GLU A 369 -10.39 36.92 13.46
N GLY A 370 -10.08 36.23 14.55
CA GLY A 370 -11.06 35.43 15.30
C GLY A 370 -10.42 34.40 16.20
N ARG A 371 -11.20 33.81 17.08
CA ARG A 371 -10.76 32.81 18.04
C ARG A 371 -10.30 31.52 17.32
N SER A 372 -9.46 30.70 17.99
CA SER A 372 -9.16 29.36 17.50
C SER A 372 -10.44 28.53 17.36
N GLY A 373 -10.59 27.79 16.30
CA GLY A 373 -11.79 27.01 15.99
C GLY A 373 -12.93 27.80 15.33
N SER A 374 -12.78 29.09 15.01
CA SER A 374 -13.86 29.88 14.36
C SER A 374 -14.05 29.58 12.87
N GLY A 375 -13.28 28.69 12.24
CA GLY A 375 -13.44 28.30 10.84
C GLY A 375 -12.44 28.97 9.86
N LYS A 376 -11.50 29.81 10.31
CA LYS A 376 -10.55 30.55 9.46
C LYS A 376 -9.72 29.66 8.53
N SER A 377 -9.06 28.66 9.09
CA SER A 377 -8.25 27.72 8.31
C SER A 377 -9.10 26.88 7.34
N THR A 378 -10.36 26.59 7.70
CA THR A 378 -11.32 25.96 6.79
C THR A 378 -11.60 26.85 5.60
N LEU A 379 -11.84 28.13 5.82
CA LEU A 379 -12.06 29.09 4.74
C LEU A 379 -10.83 29.20 3.82
N CYS A 380 -9.61 29.24 4.37
CA CYS A 380 -8.38 29.20 3.58
C CYS A 380 -8.31 27.96 2.66
N ARG A 381 -8.67 26.80 3.17
CA ARG A 381 -8.68 25.55 2.41
C ARG A 381 -9.77 25.52 1.33
N LEU A 382 -10.88 26.19 1.55
CA LEU A 382 -11.94 26.35 0.55
C LEU A 382 -11.53 27.29 -0.58
N PHE A 383 -10.82 28.40 -0.28
CA PHE A 383 -10.23 29.26 -1.32
C PHE A 383 -9.28 28.45 -2.20
N MET A 384 -8.44 27.60 -1.61
CA MET A 384 -7.58 26.65 -2.33
C MET A 384 -8.36 25.55 -3.06
N ARG A 385 -9.68 25.50 -2.98
CA ARG A 385 -10.49 24.39 -3.50
C ARG A 385 -9.91 23.00 -3.11
N PHE A 386 -9.51 22.86 -1.84
CA PHE A 386 -9.19 21.54 -1.28
C PHE A 386 -10.45 20.78 -0.91
N TRP A 387 -11.57 21.49 -0.72
CA TRP A 387 -12.94 21.00 -0.63
C TRP A 387 -13.84 21.90 -1.46
N ASP A 388 -14.93 21.38 -1.99
CA ASP A 388 -16.01 22.18 -2.55
C ASP A 388 -16.94 22.67 -1.44
N VAL A 389 -17.57 23.84 -1.63
CA VAL A 389 -18.51 24.41 -0.66
C VAL A 389 -19.84 23.67 -0.69
N ASP A 390 -20.49 23.50 0.47
CA ASP A 390 -21.85 22.91 0.55
C ASP A 390 -22.92 23.90 0.06
N ARG A 391 -22.74 25.18 0.36
CA ARG A 391 -23.63 26.28 -0.03
C ARG A 391 -22.82 27.52 -0.42
N GLY A 392 -23.42 28.37 -1.25
CA GLY A 392 -22.75 29.58 -1.73
C GLY A 392 -21.73 29.31 -2.82
N SER A 393 -20.73 30.18 -2.94
CA SER A 393 -19.67 30.04 -3.94
C SER A 393 -18.39 30.77 -3.53
N ILE A 394 -17.25 30.29 -4.03
CA ILE A 394 -15.99 31.02 -4.03
C ILE A 394 -15.65 31.31 -5.49
N ALA A 395 -15.22 32.53 -5.75
CA ALA A 395 -14.85 32.98 -7.08
C ALA A 395 -13.46 33.60 -7.10
N LEU A 396 -12.71 33.32 -8.16
CA LEU A 396 -11.42 33.93 -8.49
C LEU A 396 -11.60 34.71 -9.78
N SER A 397 -11.29 36.02 -9.77
CA SER A 397 -11.50 36.90 -10.93
C SER A 397 -12.94 36.89 -11.47
N GLY A 398 -13.93 36.74 -10.58
CA GLY A 398 -15.34 36.64 -10.95
C GLY A 398 -15.81 35.28 -11.46
N THR A 399 -14.88 34.33 -11.70
CA THR A 399 -15.20 32.96 -12.14
C THR A 399 -15.20 32.02 -10.93
N ARG A 400 -16.21 31.17 -10.82
CA ARG A 400 -16.29 30.19 -9.73
C ARG A 400 -15.11 29.21 -9.78
N VAL A 401 -14.52 28.91 -8.62
CA VAL A 401 -13.33 28.04 -8.53
C VAL A 401 -13.57 26.62 -9.03
N ASP A 402 -14.82 26.14 -9.04
CA ASP A 402 -15.20 24.80 -9.47
C ASP A 402 -15.26 24.63 -11.01
N VAL A 403 -15.17 25.71 -11.79
CA VAL A 403 -15.11 25.69 -13.26
C VAL A 403 -13.77 26.16 -13.81
N ILE A 404 -12.87 26.66 -12.97
CA ILE A 404 -11.52 27.06 -13.37
C ILE A 404 -10.65 25.83 -13.61
N ASN A 405 -9.82 25.84 -14.67
CA ASN A 405 -8.80 24.83 -14.89
C ASN A 405 -7.91 24.69 -13.65
N THR A 406 -7.79 23.47 -13.12
CA THR A 406 -7.08 23.21 -11.86
C THR A 406 -5.62 23.68 -11.90
N ARG A 407 -4.93 23.57 -13.05
CA ARG A 407 -3.56 24.08 -13.22
C ARG A 407 -3.51 25.61 -13.12
N SER A 408 -4.44 26.30 -13.76
CA SER A 408 -4.55 27.76 -13.71
C SER A 408 -4.87 28.24 -12.29
N LEU A 409 -5.78 27.56 -11.60
CA LEU A 409 -6.09 27.82 -10.20
C LEU A 409 -4.83 27.71 -9.33
N ARG A 410 -4.10 26.60 -9.39
CA ARG A 410 -2.87 26.37 -8.61
C ARG A 410 -1.74 27.34 -8.93
N ALA A 411 -1.65 27.80 -10.17
CA ALA A 411 -0.68 28.84 -10.56
C ALA A 411 -1.04 30.23 -10.00
N SER A 412 -2.33 30.46 -9.75
CA SER A 412 -2.83 31.75 -9.27
C SER A 412 -2.82 31.92 -7.76
N GLU A 413 -2.65 30.84 -6.99
CA GLU A 413 -2.77 30.83 -5.54
C GLU A 413 -1.57 30.18 -4.85
N GLY A 414 -1.22 30.65 -3.66
CA GLY A 414 -0.21 30.06 -2.79
C GLY A 414 -0.68 30.06 -1.35
N LEU A 415 -0.50 28.94 -0.65
CA LEU A 415 -0.91 28.77 0.76
C LEU A 415 0.31 28.57 1.65
N VAL A 416 0.36 29.27 2.76
CA VAL A 416 1.21 28.97 3.91
C VAL A 416 0.31 28.53 5.04
N GLU A 417 0.37 27.25 5.38
CA GLU A 417 -0.34 26.69 6.52
C GLU A 417 0.35 27.04 7.84
N GLN A 418 -0.39 26.97 8.94
CA GLN A 418 0.11 27.20 10.30
C GLN A 418 1.30 26.31 10.63
N ASP A 419 1.25 25.02 10.25
CA ASP A 419 2.32 24.06 10.41
C ASP A 419 2.99 23.78 9.06
N THR A 420 4.21 24.24 8.87
CA THR A 420 4.97 24.02 7.65
C THR A 420 5.56 22.61 7.64
N PHE A 421 5.16 21.79 6.67
CA PHE A 421 5.75 20.48 6.41
C PHE A 421 7.04 20.59 5.58
N LEU A 422 8.10 19.92 6.03
CA LEU A 422 9.36 19.80 5.30
C LEU A 422 9.63 18.34 4.94
N PHE A 423 10.03 18.12 3.69
CA PHE A 423 10.44 16.80 3.21
C PHE A 423 11.85 16.47 3.67
N HIS A 424 12.12 15.20 3.88
CA HIS A 424 13.50 14.73 4.04
C HIS A 424 14.30 15.03 2.76
N GLY A 425 15.34 15.83 2.88
CA GLY A 425 16.13 16.32 1.76
C GLY A 425 16.91 17.57 2.14
N SER A 426 17.56 18.24 1.21
CA SER A 426 18.22 19.51 1.46
C SER A 426 17.23 20.66 1.63
N ILE A 427 17.65 21.77 2.23
CA ILE A 427 16.88 23.02 2.24
C ILE A 427 16.55 23.46 0.81
N ARG A 428 17.51 23.33 -0.11
CA ARG A 428 17.33 23.62 -1.54
C ARG A 428 16.20 22.79 -2.12
N ASP A 429 16.21 21.45 -1.94
CA ASP A 429 15.16 20.56 -2.47
C ASP A 429 13.79 20.96 -1.93
N ASN A 430 13.73 21.30 -0.66
CA ASN A 430 12.53 21.78 0.00
C ASN A 430 11.98 23.10 -0.59
N LEU A 431 12.84 24.02 -1.01
CA LEU A 431 12.42 25.26 -1.67
C LEU A 431 12.01 25.01 -3.13
N LEU A 432 12.72 24.16 -3.86
CA LEU A 432 12.43 23.80 -5.24
C LEU A 432 11.11 23.07 -5.43
N VAL A 433 10.50 22.53 -4.37
CA VAL A 433 9.11 22.00 -4.44
C VAL A 433 8.14 23.07 -4.96
N ALA A 434 8.34 24.33 -4.59
CA ALA A 434 7.48 25.43 -5.03
C ALA A 434 7.73 25.86 -6.48
N ARG A 435 8.97 25.78 -6.94
CA ARG A 435 9.37 26.15 -8.31
C ARG A 435 10.62 25.35 -8.71
N PRO A 436 10.47 24.22 -9.41
CA PRO A 436 11.60 23.32 -9.73
C PRO A 436 12.69 23.95 -10.61
N ASP A 437 12.34 24.95 -11.42
CA ASP A 437 13.21 25.67 -12.36
C ASP A 437 13.77 26.99 -11.79
N ALA A 438 13.62 27.24 -10.48
CA ALA A 438 14.08 28.49 -9.88
C ALA A 438 15.60 28.61 -9.89
N THR A 439 16.10 29.78 -10.32
CA THR A 439 17.52 30.09 -10.24
C THR A 439 17.95 30.37 -8.78
N GLN A 440 19.25 30.26 -8.51
CA GLN A 440 19.80 30.53 -7.18
C GLN A 440 19.45 31.96 -6.69
N GLU A 441 19.46 32.95 -7.58
CA GLU A 441 19.12 34.33 -7.24
C GLU A 441 17.66 34.46 -6.78
N LYS A 442 16.72 33.74 -7.44
CA LYS A 442 15.29 33.71 -7.05
C LYS A 442 15.11 33.04 -5.70
N ILE A 443 15.80 31.91 -5.46
CA ILE A 443 15.79 31.22 -4.17
C ILE A 443 16.28 32.16 -3.07
N GLU A 444 17.41 32.82 -3.28
CA GLU A 444 17.97 33.75 -2.29
C GLU A 444 17.08 34.97 -2.05
N ALA A 445 16.45 35.52 -3.10
CA ALA A 445 15.52 36.62 -2.98
C ALA A 445 14.29 36.24 -2.13
N ALA A 446 13.71 35.07 -2.39
CA ALA A 446 12.59 34.53 -1.60
C ALA A 446 12.99 34.27 -0.13
N CYS A 447 14.18 33.70 0.11
CA CYS A 447 14.70 33.49 1.46
C CYS A 447 15.01 34.79 2.20
N ARG A 448 15.46 35.85 1.50
CA ARG A 448 15.62 37.20 2.09
C ARG A 448 14.27 37.79 2.49
N ALA A 449 13.27 37.69 1.62
CA ALA A 449 11.92 38.15 1.90
C ALA A 449 11.31 37.42 3.12
N ALA A 450 11.55 36.13 3.26
CA ALA A 450 11.11 35.33 4.39
C ALA A 450 12.02 35.44 5.64
N SER A 451 13.08 36.26 5.62
CA SER A 451 14.04 36.41 6.73
C SER A 451 14.72 35.10 7.17
N VAL A 452 14.99 34.19 6.23
CA VAL A 452 15.62 32.89 6.54
C VAL A 452 16.99 32.73 5.86
N ARG A 453 17.36 33.62 4.91
CA ARG A 453 18.60 33.53 4.14
C ARG A 453 19.86 33.51 5.03
N ASP A 454 19.94 34.43 5.98
CA ASP A 454 21.18 34.59 6.80
C ASP A 454 21.36 33.40 7.73
N PHE A 455 20.25 32.80 8.22
CA PHE A 455 20.28 31.54 8.92
C PHE A 455 20.82 30.42 8.00
N ILE A 456 20.30 30.28 6.77
CA ILE A 456 20.73 29.22 5.84
C ILE A 456 22.23 29.36 5.51
N VAL A 457 22.68 30.58 5.19
CA VAL A 457 24.08 30.85 4.83
C VAL A 457 25.01 30.60 6.02
N GLY A 458 24.52 30.77 7.24
CA GLY A 458 25.27 30.45 8.47
C GLY A 458 25.46 28.97 8.76
N LEU A 459 24.70 28.10 8.08
CA LEU A 459 24.81 26.64 8.23
C LEU A 459 26.09 26.11 7.53
N PRO A 460 26.72 25.04 8.03
CA PRO A 460 27.98 24.51 7.46
C PRO A 460 27.90 24.12 5.98
N LYS A 461 26.70 23.71 5.49
CA LYS A 461 26.44 23.33 4.10
C LYS A 461 25.50 24.31 3.39
N GLY A 462 25.15 25.43 4.02
CA GLY A 462 24.21 26.40 3.45
C GLY A 462 22.90 25.76 2.96
N TYR A 463 22.52 26.04 1.72
CA TYR A 463 21.30 25.50 1.09
C TYR A 463 21.31 23.97 0.93
N ASP A 464 22.48 23.33 0.92
CA ASP A 464 22.62 21.88 0.79
C ASP A 464 22.63 21.16 2.16
N THR A 465 22.29 21.89 3.23
CA THR A 465 22.08 21.31 4.56
C THR A 465 20.85 20.41 4.52
N MET A 466 21.03 19.17 4.98
CA MET A 466 19.93 18.18 5.07
C MET A 466 18.99 18.54 6.20
N VAL A 467 17.71 18.53 5.89
CA VAL A 467 16.61 18.63 6.85
C VAL A 467 16.20 17.22 7.24
N GLY A 468 16.15 16.91 8.54
CA GLY A 468 15.71 15.62 9.05
C GLY A 468 14.24 15.34 8.77
N GLU A 469 13.78 14.15 9.15
CA GLU A 469 12.38 13.79 9.04
C GLU A 469 11.51 14.82 9.77
N LEU A 470 10.47 15.31 9.08
CA LEU A 470 9.54 16.34 9.58
C LEU A 470 10.20 17.67 10.02
N GLY A 471 11.46 17.91 9.63
CA GLY A 471 12.18 19.12 10.00
C GLY A 471 12.67 19.17 11.45
N ASP A 472 12.85 18.02 12.10
CA ASP A 472 13.25 17.92 13.52
C ASP A 472 14.57 18.63 13.86
N THR A 473 15.41 18.90 12.86
CA THR A 473 16.66 19.63 13.00
C THR A 473 16.50 21.15 13.02
N LEU A 474 15.29 21.66 12.72
CA LEU A 474 14.98 23.10 12.64
C LEU A 474 13.98 23.51 13.73
N SER A 475 14.16 24.71 14.25
CA SER A 475 13.16 25.32 15.15
C SER A 475 11.83 25.56 14.44
N GLY A 476 10.74 25.69 15.19
CA GLY A 476 9.41 26.01 14.64
C GLY A 476 9.42 27.27 13.77
N GLY A 477 10.12 28.32 14.23
CA GLY A 477 10.24 29.56 13.48
C GLY A 477 11.04 29.45 12.18
N GLU A 478 12.10 28.63 12.15
CA GLU A 478 12.87 28.37 10.93
C GLU A 478 12.05 27.58 9.91
N ARG A 479 11.31 26.56 10.35
CA ARG A 479 10.35 25.82 9.48
C ARG A 479 9.32 26.77 8.88
N GLN A 480 8.71 27.62 9.69
CA GLN A 480 7.68 28.56 9.23
C GLN A 480 8.24 29.56 8.21
N ARG A 481 9.45 30.11 8.43
CA ARG A 481 10.12 30.99 7.47
C ARG A 481 10.49 30.27 6.16
N LEU A 482 10.80 28.99 6.19
CA LEU A 482 11.00 28.20 4.97
C LEU A 482 9.67 28.00 4.22
N GLY A 483 8.55 27.81 4.91
CA GLY A 483 7.22 27.79 4.30
C GLY A 483 6.88 29.11 3.60
N LEU A 484 7.16 30.24 4.26
CA LEU A 484 7.01 31.57 3.67
C LEU A 484 7.93 31.75 2.43
N ALA A 485 9.19 31.29 2.51
CA ALA A 485 10.11 31.34 1.38
C ALA A 485 9.59 30.54 0.19
N ARG A 486 8.96 29.36 0.42
CA ARG A 486 8.27 28.59 -0.63
C ARG A 486 7.16 29.41 -1.31
N ALA A 487 6.29 30.03 -0.51
CA ALA A 487 5.19 30.83 -1.02
C ALA A 487 5.68 32.02 -1.84
N PHE A 488 6.74 32.69 -1.40
CA PHE A 488 7.36 33.81 -2.16
C PHE A 488 8.05 33.32 -3.43
N LEU A 489 8.66 32.12 -3.42
CA LEU A 489 9.32 31.52 -4.59
C LEU A 489 8.33 31.02 -5.63
N HIS A 490 7.16 30.52 -5.18
CA HIS A 490 6.06 30.12 -6.06
C HIS A 490 5.56 31.28 -6.92
N ASP A 491 5.56 32.48 -6.37
CA ASP A 491 5.32 33.73 -7.08
C ASP A 491 3.85 33.91 -7.55
N ALA A 492 2.89 33.28 -6.85
CA ALA A 492 1.47 33.41 -7.14
C ALA A 492 0.95 34.84 -6.89
N PRO A 493 -0.01 35.35 -7.70
CA PRO A 493 -0.63 36.66 -7.47
C PRO A 493 -1.52 36.71 -6.24
N PHE A 494 -2.07 35.60 -5.77
CA PHE A 494 -2.87 35.48 -4.56
C PHE A 494 -2.17 34.61 -3.52
N LEU A 495 -1.92 35.16 -2.34
CA LEU A 495 -1.29 34.46 -1.21
C LEU A 495 -2.26 34.34 -0.06
N ILE A 496 -2.40 33.14 0.46
CA ILE A 496 -3.16 32.81 1.68
C ILE A 496 -2.14 32.48 2.77
N LEU A 497 -2.16 33.23 3.86
CA LEU A 497 -1.22 33.10 4.96
C LEU A 497 -2.02 32.79 6.24
N ASP A 498 -1.99 31.51 6.65
CA ASP A 498 -2.69 31.04 7.86
C ASP A 498 -1.72 31.04 9.04
N GLU A 499 -1.88 32.03 9.94
CA GLU A 499 -1.05 32.28 11.12
C GLU A 499 0.47 32.34 10.83
N PRO A 500 0.94 33.15 9.86
CA PRO A 500 2.31 33.11 9.35
C PRO A 500 3.38 33.52 10.37
N THR A 501 2.99 34.00 11.54
CA THR A 501 3.94 34.47 12.58
C THR A 501 3.75 33.76 13.92
N SER A 502 2.92 32.71 14.01
CA SER A 502 2.54 32.03 15.27
C SER A 502 3.73 31.50 16.06
N ASN A 503 4.76 31.00 15.39
CA ASN A 503 5.96 30.39 15.98
C ASN A 503 7.19 31.32 15.96
N LEU A 504 7.00 32.62 15.72
CA LEU A 504 8.11 33.57 15.62
C LEU A 504 8.25 34.42 16.90
N ASP A 505 9.47 34.76 17.25
CA ASP A 505 9.75 35.81 18.20
C ASP A 505 9.46 37.21 17.61
N SER A 506 9.37 38.23 18.45
CA SER A 506 8.96 39.59 18.05
C SER A 506 9.87 40.22 16.99
N LEU A 507 11.15 39.88 16.96
CA LEU A 507 12.11 40.41 15.98
C LEU A 507 11.86 39.80 14.60
N ASN A 508 11.78 38.50 14.52
CA ASN A 508 11.51 37.76 13.28
C ASN A 508 10.07 38.02 12.78
N GLU A 509 9.09 38.12 13.68
CA GLU A 509 7.73 38.58 13.35
C GLU A 509 7.76 39.93 12.64
N GLY A 510 8.43 40.94 13.21
CA GLY A 510 8.51 42.27 12.61
C GLY A 510 9.20 42.28 11.23
N VAL A 511 10.12 41.37 10.94
CA VAL A 511 10.74 41.27 9.61
C VAL A 511 9.78 40.63 8.60
N VAL A 512 9.07 39.56 8.97
CA VAL A 512 8.08 38.89 8.13
C VAL A 512 6.92 39.84 7.81
N LEU A 513 6.41 40.57 8.83
CA LEU A 513 5.32 41.54 8.62
C LEU A 513 5.74 42.69 7.68
N ARG A 514 6.96 43.20 7.77
CA ARG A 514 7.49 44.17 6.78
C ARG A 514 7.57 43.57 5.37
N SER A 515 7.89 42.30 5.25
CA SER A 515 7.93 41.63 3.93
C SER A 515 6.50 41.49 3.36
N ILE A 516 5.52 41.14 4.19
CA ILE A 516 4.11 41.08 3.78
C ILE A 516 3.62 42.48 3.39
N ALA A 517 3.93 43.50 4.18
CA ALA A 517 3.57 44.88 3.87
C ALA A 517 4.14 45.39 2.53
N ARG A 518 5.31 44.90 2.10
CA ARG A 518 5.90 45.22 0.79
C ARG A 518 5.19 44.57 -0.40
N LEU A 519 4.29 43.61 -0.15
CA LEU A 519 3.50 42.97 -1.19
C LEU A 519 2.27 43.82 -1.60
N HIS A 520 1.94 44.86 -0.81
CA HIS A 520 0.84 45.80 -1.15
C HIS A 520 0.99 46.32 -2.58
N GLY A 521 -0.11 46.30 -3.30
CA GLY A 521 -0.17 46.79 -4.69
C GLY A 521 0.43 45.83 -5.73
N SER A 522 1.31 44.89 -5.32
CA SER A 522 1.93 43.91 -6.25
C SER A 522 1.27 42.52 -6.14
N ARG A 523 0.71 42.19 -5.00
CA ARG A 523 0.04 40.90 -4.71
C ARG A 523 -1.20 41.10 -3.87
N THR A 524 -2.11 40.15 -3.97
CA THR A 524 -3.28 40.07 -3.12
C THR A 524 -2.99 39.08 -2.00
N VAL A 525 -3.31 39.43 -0.76
CA VAL A 525 -3.02 38.60 0.41
C VAL A 525 -4.26 38.42 1.27
N LEU A 526 -4.61 37.19 1.56
CA LEU A 526 -5.54 36.82 2.63
C LEU A 526 -4.72 36.42 3.85
N LEU A 527 -4.80 37.22 4.91
CA LEU A 527 -3.99 37.06 6.11
C LEU A 527 -4.88 36.63 7.28
N VAL A 528 -4.64 35.46 7.80
CA VAL A 528 -5.36 34.92 8.94
C VAL A 528 -4.48 34.99 10.18
N SER A 529 -4.96 35.63 11.25
CA SER A 529 -4.24 35.65 12.53
C SER A 529 -5.18 36.04 13.68
N HIS A 530 -4.75 35.68 14.88
CA HIS A 530 -5.36 36.17 16.12
C HIS A 530 -4.51 37.26 16.83
N ARG A 531 -3.35 37.64 16.19
CA ARG A 531 -2.42 38.63 16.74
C ARG A 531 -2.71 40.05 16.21
N PRO A 532 -2.94 41.06 17.07
CA PRO A 532 -3.16 42.43 16.61
C PRO A 532 -1.98 43.00 15.80
N SER A 533 -0.74 42.62 16.14
CA SER A 533 0.47 43.04 15.40
C SER A 533 0.43 42.58 13.93
N THR A 534 -0.04 41.35 13.69
CA THR A 534 -0.18 40.78 12.34
C THR A 534 -1.33 41.45 11.59
N MET A 535 -2.46 41.74 12.24
CA MET A 535 -3.58 42.42 11.61
C MET A 535 -3.28 43.88 11.25
N ALA A 536 -2.33 44.51 11.92
CA ALA A 536 -1.96 45.92 11.64
C ALA A 536 -1.39 46.13 10.21
N VAL A 537 -1.02 45.09 9.48
CA VAL A 537 -0.55 45.19 8.07
C VAL A 537 -1.69 45.02 7.06
N ALA A 538 -2.92 44.71 7.49
CA ALA A 538 -4.07 44.54 6.62
C ALA A 538 -4.68 45.89 6.24
N ASP A 539 -5.12 46.04 4.97
CA ASP A 539 -5.89 47.17 4.50
C ASP A 539 -7.34 47.16 5.04
N GLN A 540 -7.88 45.95 5.18
CA GLN A 540 -9.22 45.69 5.65
C GLN A 540 -9.20 44.42 6.52
N THR A 541 -10.00 44.40 7.57
CA THR A 541 -10.10 43.24 8.49
C THR A 541 -11.56 42.82 8.63
N TYR A 542 -11.80 41.54 8.53
CA TYR A 542 -13.06 40.88 8.85
C TYR A 542 -12.91 40.14 10.18
N SER A 543 -13.94 40.19 11.02
CA SER A 543 -13.99 39.40 12.25
C SER A 543 -14.78 38.11 11.99
N MET A 544 -14.22 36.96 12.40
CA MET A 544 -14.86 35.66 12.25
C MET A 544 -15.11 35.05 13.63
N ASP A 545 -16.37 34.80 13.91
CA ASP A 545 -16.81 34.12 15.13
C ASP A 545 -17.83 33.04 14.81
N SER A 546 -17.58 31.84 15.34
CA SER A 546 -18.51 30.69 15.24
C SER A 546 -18.97 30.42 13.80
N GLY A 547 -18.06 30.48 12.83
CA GLY A 547 -18.33 30.19 11.43
C GLY A 547 -19.00 31.30 10.63
N ARG A 548 -19.17 32.52 11.21
CA ARG A 548 -19.75 33.68 10.55
C ARG A 548 -18.77 34.83 10.50
N VAL A 549 -18.88 35.65 9.46
CA VAL A 549 -18.04 36.84 9.24
C VAL A 549 -18.87 38.10 9.47
N SER A 550 -18.29 39.07 10.17
CA SER A 550 -18.83 40.40 10.43
C SER A 550 -17.84 41.51 10.04
#